data_40e7d8b78982a56079078e2d99624e15
#
_entry.id   40e7d8b78982a56079078e2d99624e15
#
_cell.length_a   1.000
_cell.length_b   1.000
_cell.length_c   1.000
_cell.angle_alpha   90.00
_cell.angle_beta   90.00
_cell.angle_gamma   90.00
#
_symmetry.space_group_name_H-M   'P 1'
#
loop_
_entity.id
_entity.type
_entity.pdbx_description
1 polymer ?
#
loop_
_entity_poly.entity_id
_entity_poly.type
_entity_poly.pdbx_seq_one_letter_code
_entity_poly.pdbx_strand_id
1 'polypeptide(L)'
;ETATRLVKAATKPQFWDLDSAYNKAVMPDSLMLALDTNDTHAFLVIQNGKIVYEKYFDGYDSKTLSGSFSAAKSIISLLIGIAVQEGKIKSLEEPVGNFVPHFKEGNLSKVRIVDLLTMSSGTNYKESDKSYFSMNAYGYYGDNENYMVNKMTFKEPAGAYWEYRSGDTQVLGLVV
;
A
#
# COMPACT_ATOMS: atom_id res chain seq x y z
N GLU A 1 -22.38 -6.02 6.40
CA GLU A 1 -21.78 -6.25 5.06
C GLU A 1 -20.94 -5.03 4.69
N THR A 2 -19.64 -5.18 4.51
CA THR A 2 -18.79 -4.11 3.99
C THR A 2 -19.09 -3.94 2.50
N ALA A 3 -19.46 -2.73 2.10
CA ALA A 3 -19.67 -2.42 0.70
C ALA A 3 -18.36 -2.63 -0.07
N THR A 4 -18.39 -3.45 -1.12
CA THR A 4 -17.24 -3.66 -2.01
C THR A 4 -17.40 -2.80 -3.26
N ARG A 5 -16.31 -2.18 -3.69
CA ARG A 5 -16.25 -1.48 -4.98
C ARG A 5 -15.47 -2.33 -5.97
N LEU A 6 -16.09 -2.68 -7.07
CA LEU A 6 -15.40 -3.33 -8.17
C LEU A 6 -14.66 -2.27 -9.01
N VAL A 7 -13.34 -2.37 -9.04
CA VAL A 7 -12.50 -1.60 -9.98
C VAL A 7 -12.34 -2.43 -11.24
N LYS A 8 -12.82 -1.90 -12.38
CA LYS A 8 -12.71 -2.60 -13.66
C LYS A 8 -11.25 -2.72 -14.09
N ALA A 9 -10.89 -3.87 -14.63
CA ALA A 9 -9.59 -4.06 -15.27
C ALA A 9 -9.44 -3.11 -16.49
N ALA A 10 -8.20 -2.81 -16.85
CA ALA A 10 -7.89 -2.05 -18.05
C ALA A 10 -8.48 -2.73 -19.30
N THR A 11 -8.94 -1.95 -20.27
CA THR A 11 -9.49 -2.47 -21.55
C THR A 11 -8.44 -3.22 -22.37
N LYS A 12 -7.16 -2.92 -22.16
CA LYS A 12 -6.01 -3.61 -22.73
C LYS A 12 -5.05 -3.97 -21.58
N PRO A 13 -5.30 -5.08 -20.85
CA PRO A 13 -4.42 -5.49 -19.77
C PRO A 13 -3.07 -5.89 -20.34
N GLN A 14 -1.99 -5.48 -19.68
CA GLN A 14 -0.65 -5.93 -19.99
C GLN A 14 -0.37 -7.18 -19.17
N PHE A 15 -0.20 -8.30 -19.85
CA PHE A 15 0.23 -9.54 -19.22
C PHE A 15 1.76 -9.60 -19.16
N TRP A 16 2.27 -10.35 -18.19
CA TRP A 16 3.69 -10.69 -18.12
C TRP A 16 4.01 -11.75 -19.15
N ASP A 17 5.06 -11.55 -19.93
CA ASP A 17 5.56 -12.59 -20.82
C ASP A 17 6.15 -13.75 -20.01
N LEU A 18 6.04 -14.96 -20.55
CA LEU A 18 6.70 -16.12 -19.99
C LEU A 18 8.13 -16.21 -20.54
N ASP A 19 9.08 -16.54 -19.65
CA ASP A 19 10.46 -16.84 -20.08
C ASP A 19 10.53 -18.21 -20.77
N SER A 20 11.53 -18.41 -21.64
CA SER A 20 11.78 -19.70 -22.26
C SER A 20 12.07 -20.82 -21.26
N ALA A 21 12.53 -20.47 -20.05
CA ALA A 21 12.79 -21.38 -18.93
C ALA A 21 11.60 -21.49 -17.95
N TYR A 22 10.41 -20.95 -18.29
CA TYR A 22 9.24 -20.97 -17.42
C TYR A 22 8.94 -22.35 -16.85
N ASN A 23 8.92 -22.45 -15.54
CA ASN A 23 8.65 -23.65 -14.74
C ASN A 23 9.54 -24.88 -15.07
N LYS A 24 10.70 -24.69 -15.70
CA LYS A 24 11.67 -25.77 -15.95
C LYS A 24 12.61 -26.04 -14.77
N ALA A 25 12.81 -25.05 -13.90
CA ALA A 25 13.65 -25.21 -12.72
C ALA A 25 12.95 -26.09 -11.67
N VAL A 26 13.71 -26.98 -11.05
CA VAL A 26 13.24 -27.75 -9.90
C VAL A 26 13.44 -26.92 -8.64
N MET A 27 12.37 -26.70 -7.89
CA MET A 27 12.44 -25.96 -6.64
C MET A 27 13.18 -26.83 -5.59
N PRO A 28 14.18 -26.27 -4.88
CA PRO A 28 14.86 -26.99 -3.80
C PRO A 28 13.89 -27.38 -2.67
N ASP A 29 14.07 -28.57 -2.07
CA ASP A 29 13.23 -29.08 -0.98
C ASP A 29 13.20 -28.11 0.22
N SER A 30 14.32 -27.46 0.53
CA SER A 30 14.40 -26.46 1.61
C SER A 30 13.50 -25.24 1.34
N LEU A 31 13.38 -24.81 0.09
CA LEU A 31 12.49 -23.71 -0.30
C LEU A 31 11.03 -24.18 -0.25
N MET A 32 10.75 -25.38 -0.75
CA MET A 32 9.41 -25.97 -0.64
C MET A 32 8.93 -26.04 0.80
N LEU A 33 9.79 -26.54 1.70
CA LEU A 33 9.46 -26.60 3.12
C LEU A 33 9.21 -25.20 3.72
N ALA A 34 10.02 -24.22 3.33
CA ALA A 34 9.84 -22.85 3.83
C ALA A 34 8.52 -22.22 3.34
N LEU A 35 8.12 -22.46 2.09
CA LEU A 35 6.85 -21.99 1.53
C LEU A 35 5.65 -22.65 2.22
N ASP A 36 5.70 -23.96 2.43
CA ASP A 36 4.67 -24.73 3.12
C ASP A 36 4.52 -24.29 4.58
N THR A 37 5.63 -24.15 5.30
CA THR A 37 5.62 -23.72 6.73
C THR A 37 5.05 -22.29 6.92
N ASN A 38 5.09 -21.45 5.88
CA ASN A 38 4.56 -20.09 5.92
C ASN A 38 3.18 -19.96 5.27
N ASP A 39 2.43 -21.04 5.07
CA ASP A 39 1.10 -21.04 4.44
C ASP A 39 1.08 -20.22 3.13
N THR A 40 2.07 -20.43 2.27
CA THR A 40 2.22 -19.67 1.03
C THR A 40 1.20 -20.13 0.01
N HIS A 41 0.38 -19.24 -0.51
CA HIS A 41 -0.65 -19.54 -1.51
C HIS A 41 -0.15 -19.39 -2.95
N ALA A 42 0.80 -18.50 -3.20
CA ALA A 42 1.40 -18.29 -4.51
C ALA A 42 2.88 -17.89 -4.40
N PHE A 43 3.70 -18.42 -5.27
CA PHE A 43 5.11 -18.08 -5.38
C PHE A 43 5.48 -17.83 -6.84
N LEU A 44 5.93 -16.62 -7.15
CA LEU A 44 6.31 -16.21 -8.50
C LEU A 44 7.74 -15.67 -8.50
N VAL A 45 8.49 -16.01 -9.55
CA VAL A 45 9.80 -15.41 -9.82
C VAL A 45 9.74 -14.70 -11.16
N ILE A 46 10.04 -13.41 -11.14
CA ILE A 46 10.09 -12.54 -12.32
C ILE A 46 11.54 -12.11 -12.52
N GLN A 47 12.06 -12.32 -13.71
CA GLN A 47 13.42 -11.92 -14.10
C GLN A 47 13.38 -11.22 -15.45
N ASN A 48 14.02 -10.07 -15.56
CA ASN A 48 14.07 -9.27 -16.80
C ASN A 48 12.67 -9.02 -17.42
N GLY A 49 11.66 -8.78 -16.57
CA GLY A 49 10.29 -8.51 -17.01
C GLY A 49 9.51 -9.73 -17.52
N LYS A 50 9.99 -10.96 -17.27
CA LYS A 50 9.32 -12.20 -17.63
C LYS A 50 9.12 -13.11 -16.44
N ILE A 51 8.03 -13.90 -16.44
CA ILE A 51 7.80 -14.91 -15.42
C ILE A 51 8.69 -16.11 -15.73
N VAL A 52 9.59 -16.43 -14.80
CA VAL A 52 10.51 -17.59 -14.91
C VAL A 52 9.93 -18.79 -14.16
N TYR A 53 9.27 -18.54 -13.05
CA TYR A 53 8.68 -19.59 -12.22
C TYR A 53 7.36 -19.12 -11.62
N GLU A 54 6.38 -20.01 -11.53
CA GLU A 54 5.08 -19.74 -10.96
C GLU A 54 4.52 -21.04 -10.37
N LYS A 55 4.12 -20.99 -9.11
CA LYS A 55 3.50 -22.12 -8.41
C LYS A 55 2.44 -21.62 -7.43
N TYR A 56 1.35 -22.36 -7.34
CA TYR A 56 0.25 -22.13 -6.43
C TYR A 56 0.10 -23.32 -5.48
N PHE A 57 -0.45 -23.07 -4.29
CA PHE A 57 -0.63 -24.02 -3.21
C PHE A 57 -2.07 -23.95 -2.71
N ASP A 58 -2.52 -24.93 -1.93
CA ASP A 58 -3.81 -24.97 -1.22
C ASP A 58 -5.04 -24.68 -2.11
N GLY A 59 -5.01 -25.17 -3.36
CA GLY A 59 -6.10 -24.96 -4.31
C GLY A 59 -6.20 -23.57 -4.91
N TYR A 60 -5.22 -22.69 -4.66
CA TYR A 60 -5.11 -21.40 -5.33
C TYR A 60 -4.65 -21.59 -6.78
N ASP A 61 -4.98 -20.62 -7.62
CA ASP A 61 -4.55 -20.51 -9.02
C ASP A 61 -4.34 -19.04 -9.42
N SER A 62 -3.97 -18.78 -10.66
CA SER A 62 -3.73 -17.42 -11.19
C SER A 62 -4.98 -16.52 -11.21
N LYS A 63 -6.17 -17.05 -10.94
CA LYS A 63 -7.44 -16.32 -10.93
C LYS A 63 -8.02 -16.18 -9.52
N THR A 64 -7.43 -16.85 -8.54
CA THR A 64 -7.90 -16.79 -7.17
C THR A 64 -7.70 -15.41 -6.59
N LEU A 65 -8.78 -14.84 -6.05
CA LEU A 65 -8.72 -13.54 -5.38
C LEU A 65 -8.17 -13.73 -3.97
N SER A 66 -7.16 -12.93 -3.62
CA SER A 66 -6.55 -12.93 -2.29
C SER A 66 -6.45 -11.51 -1.75
N GLY A 67 -6.52 -11.37 -0.43
CA GLY A 67 -6.31 -10.09 0.23
C GLY A 67 -4.87 -9.61 0.05
N SER A 68 -4.70 -8.41 -0.50
CA SER A 68 -3.36 -7.84 -0.73
C SER A 68 -2.71 -7.31 0.55
N PHE A 69 -3.50 -7.12 1.63
CA PHE A 69 -3.02 -6.47 2.85
C PHE A 69 -2.15 -5.24 2.52
N SER A 70 -0.99 -5.14 3.16
CA SER A 70 -0.10 -3.98 2.99
C SER A 70 0.57 -3.87 1.62
N ALA A 71 0.50 -4.89 0.75
CA ALA A 71 0.93 -4.72 -0.63
C ALA A 71 0.11 -3.64 -1.37
N ALA A 72 -1.12 -3.35 -0.94
CA ALA A 72 -1.92 -2.24 -1.44
C ALA A 72 -1.23 -0.87 -1.29
N LYS A 73 -0.35 -0.70 -0.29
CA LYS A 73 0.42 0.54 -0.11
C LYS A 73 1.32 0.86 -1.31
N SER A 74 1.88 -0.18 -1.93
CA SER A 74 2.67 -0.03 -3.16
C SER A 74 1.81 0.45 -4.33
N ILE A 75 0.55 0.02 -4.42
CA ILE A 75 -0.37 0.52 -5.44
C ILE A 75 -0.66 2.00 -5.23
N ILE A 76 -0.91 2.44 -3.98
CA ILE A 76 -1.09 3.86 -3.69
C ILE A 76 0.15 4.67 -4.08
N SER A 77 1.37 4.19 -3.79
CA SER A 77 2.59 4.89 -4.21
C SER A 77 2.72 5.02 -5.73
N LEU A 78 2.30 3.99 -6.50
CA LEU A 78 2.25 4.06 -7.96
C LEU A 78 1.24 5.11 -8.44
N LEU A 79 0.06 5.20 -7.82
CA LEU A 79 -0.94 6.22 -8.16
C LEU A 79 -0.43 7.64 -7.88
N ILE A 80 0.30 7.86 -6.78
CA ILE A 80 1.00 9.13 -6.53
C ILE A 80 2.01 9.42 -7.66
N GLY A 81 2.80 8.43 -8.09
CA GLY A 81 3.74 8.57 -9.20
C GLY A 81 3.05 8.97 -10.51
N ILE A 82 1.91 8.37 -10.81
CA ILE A 82 1.07 8.73 -11.97
C ILE A 82 0.55 10.16 -11.84
N ALA A 83 0.05 10.55 -10.67
CA ALA A 83 -0.45 11.91 -10.42
C ALA A 83 0.65 12.98 -10.60
N VAL A 84 1.90 12.65 -10.20
CA VAL A 84 3.08 13.51 -10.49
C VAL A 84 3.35 13.57 -11.99
N GLN A 85 3.34 12.44 -12.68
CA GLN A 85 3.57 12.38 -14.13
C GLN A 85 2.50 13.15 -14.92
N GLU A 86 1.26 13.14 -14.48
CA GLU A 86 0.14 13.88 -15.06
C GLU A 86 0.12 15.37 -14.65
N GLY A 87 1.06 15.83 -13.81
CA GLY A 87 1.13 17.19 -13.31
C GLY A 87 0.01 17.58 -12.33
N LYS A 88 -0.72 16.61 -11.79
CA LYS A 88 -1.74 16.84 -10.74
C LYS A 88 -1.08 17.12 -9.40
N ILE A 89 0.05 16.49 -9.15
CA ILE A 89 0.97 16.76 -8.05
C ILE A 89 2.23 17.37 -8.68
N LYS A 90 2.65 18.55 -8.19
CA LYS A 90 3.80 19.28 -8.77
C LYS A 90 5.13 18.63 -8.41
N SER A 91 5.24 18.10 -7.20
CA SER A 91 6.42 17.38 -6.71
C SER A 91 6.08 16.61 -5.43
N LEU A 92 6.92 15.67 -5.04
CA LEU A 92 6.78 14.96 -3.76
C LEU A 92 7.02 15.86 -2.54
N GLU A 93 7.63 17.03 -2.73
CA GLU A 93 7.84 18.06 -1.70
C GLU A 93 6.57 18.90 -1.44
N GLU A 94 5.51 18.70 -2.21
CA GLU A 94 4.27 19.46 -2.08
C GLU A 94 3.59 19.15 -0.74
N PRO A 95 3.13 20.20 -0.01
CA PRO A 95 2.43 20.01 1.25
C PRO A 95 1.13 19.19 1.07
N VAL A 96 0.92 18.23 1.95
CA VAL A 96 -0.31 17.42 1.99
C VAL A 96 -1.56 18.29 2.16
N GLY A 97 -1.43 19.40 2.86
CA GLY A 97 -2.51 20.36 3.06
C GLY A 97 -3.10 20.97 1.79
N ASN A 98 -2.41 20.86 0.64
CA ASN A 98 -2.98 21.30 -0.65
C ASN A 98 -4.12 20.40 -1.10
N PHE A 99 -4.17 19.16 -0.64
CA PHE A 99 -5.14 18.13 -1.02
C PHE A 99 -6.07 17.76 0.14
N VAL A 100 -5.54 17.67 1.35
CA VAL A 100 -6.26 17.21 2.55
C VAL A 100 -6.42 18.39 3.52
N PRO A 101 -7.64 18.93 3.68
CA PRO A 101 -7.87 20.17 4.46
C PRO A 101 -7.35 20.13 5.89
N HIS A 102 -7.44 18.98 6.57
CA HIS A 102 -6.96 18.82 7.94
C HIS A 102 -5.45 19.10 8.10
N PHE A 103 -4.67 18.95 7.02
CA PHE A 103 -3.22 19.21 7.01
C PHE A 103 -2.86 20.66 6.62
N LYS A 104 -3.82 21.58 6.54
CA LYS A 104 -3.53 22.98 6.16
C LYS A 104 -2.93 23.83 7.27
N GLU A 105 -3.16 23.47 8.53
CA GLU A 105 -2.88 24.32 9.67
C GLU A 105 -1.87 23.71 10.65
N GLY A 106 -1.27 24.58 11.46
CA GLY A 106 -0.36 24.19 12.52
C GLY A 106 0.88 23.46 11.99
N ASN A 107 1.40 22.53 12.79
CA ASN A 107 2.58 21.75 12.41
C ASN A 107 2.27 20.66 11.36
N LEU A 108 1.02 20.29 11.18
CA LEU A 108 0.62 19.36 10.12
C LEU A 108 0.80 19.98 8.72
N SER A 109 0.75 21.30 8.59
CA SER A 109 1.00 22.00 7.31
C SER A 109 2.41 21.82 6.75
N LYS A 110 3.33 21.34 7.57
CA LYS A 110 4.72 21.03 7.17
C LYS A 110 4.88 19.60 6.62
N VAL A 111 3.86 18.75 6.72
CA VAL A 111 3.89 17.38 6.21
C VAL A 111 3.78 17.43 4.69
N ARG A 112 4.74 16.80 4.01
CA ARG A 112 4.81 16.70 2.54
C ARG A 112 4.38 15.32 2.08
N ILE A 113 4.08 15.18 0.81
CA ILE A 113 3.74 13.89 0.20
C ILE A 113 4.86 12.87 0.42
N VAL A 114 6.13 13.27 0.29
CA VAL A 114 7.29 12.39 0.54
C VAL A 114 7.31 11.86 1.97
N ASP A 115 6.92 12.65 2.96
CA ASP A 115 6.93 12.24 4.37
C ASP A 115 5.90 11.13 4.64
N LEU A 116 4.75 11.15 3.94
CA LEU A 116 3.76 10.08 3.98
C LEU A 116 4.24 8.82 3.23
N LEU A 117 4.83 8.99 2.04
CA LEU A 117 5.37 7.87 1.25
C LEU A 117 6.48 7.11 1.98
N THR A 118 7.28 7.83 2.78
CA THR A 118 8.37 7.25 3.55
C THR A 118 7.99 6.89 4.98
N MET A 119 6.70 6.97 5.34
CA MET A 119 6.19 6.69 6.69
C MET A 119 6.93 7.49 7.78
N SER A 120 7.17 8.76 7.51
CA SER A 120 7.85 9.69 8.41
C SER A 120 7.05 10.98 8.65
N SER A 121 5.73 10.91 8.55
CA SER A 121 4.83 12.07 8.69
C SER A 121 4.90 12.78 10.04
N GLY A 122 5.35 12.09 11.08
CA GLY A 122 5.39 12.62 12.44
C GLY A 122 4.00 12.78 13.09
N THR A 123 2.96 12.13 12.57
CA THR A 123 1.62 12.14 13.17
C THR A 123 1.53 11.20 14.38
N ASN A 124 0.49 11.36 15.18
CA ASN A 124 0.20 10.53 16.35
C ASN A 124 -0.46 9.18 16.02
N TYR A 125 -0.59 8.82 14.73
CA TYR A 125 -1.13 7.50 14.35
C TYR A 125 -0.25 6.37 14.91
N LYS A 126 -0.90 5.35 15.48
CA LYS A 126 -0.21 4.17 16.04
C LYS A 126 -0.78 2.90 15.44
N GLU A 127 0.04 2.17 14.70
CA GLU A 127 -0.32 0.86 14.13
C GLU A 127 -0.65 -0.17 15.21
N SER A 128 0.05 -0.11 16.35
CA SER A 128 -0.10 -1.06 17.45
C SER A 128 -1.31 -0.82 18.35
N ASP A 129 -2.06 0.27 18.15
CA ASP A 129 -3.25 0.54 18.94
C ASP A 129 -4.39 -0.41 18.54
N LYS A 130 -4.69 -1.38 19.43
CA LYS A 130 -5.74 -2.40 19.25
C LYS A 130 -7.10 -2.00 19.81
N SER A 131 -7.24 -0.78 20.31
CA SER A 131 -8.53 -0.29 20.81
C SER A 131 -9.56 -0.25 19.70
N TYR A 132 -10.80 -0.63 19.99
CA TYR A 132 -11.94 -0.48 19.06
C TYR A 132 -12.22 0.97 18.66
N PHE A 133 -11.72 1.94 19.41
CA PHE A 133 -11.86 3.38 19.16
C PHE A 133 -10.55 4.00 18.64
N SER A 134 -9.58 3.18 18.26
CA SER A 134 -8.32 3.65 17.71
C SER A 134 -8.48 4.20 16.29
N MET A 135 -7.58 5.07 15.88
CA MET A 135 -7.47 5.50 14.47
C MET A 135 -7.27 4.30 13.55
N ASN A 136 -6.53 3.28 14.00
CA ASN A 136 -6.32 2.04 13.25
C ASN A 136 -7.64 1.30 13.00
N ALA A 137 -8.48 1.10 14.04
CA ALA A 137 -9.79 0.46 13.88
C ALA A 137 -10.72 1.24 12.94
N TYR A 138 -10.75 2.56 13.06
CA TYR A 138 -11.53 3.40 12.15
C TYR A 138 -10.99 3.42 10.72
N GLY A 139 -9.68 3.29 10.55
CA GLY A 139 -9.05 3.15 9.24
C GLY A 139 -9.49 1.91 8.47
N TYR A 140 -9.79 0.81 9.19
CA TYR A 140 -10.22 -0.46 8.58
C TYR A 140 -11.73 -0.66 8.52
N TYR A 141 -12.49 -0.13 9.49
CA TYR A 141 -13.92 -0.46 9.66
C TYR A 141 -14.85 0.74 9.66
N GLY A 142 -14.32 1.95 9.58
CA GLY A 142 -15.08 3.18 9.69
C GLY A 142 -14.93 4.14 8.53
N ASP A 143 -15.30 5.39 8.78
CA ASP A 143 -15.11 6.50 7.86
C ASP A 143 -13.70 7.08 8.07
N ASN A 144 -12.79 6.70 7.17
CA ASN A 144 -11.39 7.10 7.21
C ASN A 144 -11.20 8.61 7.18
N GLU A 145 -11.95 9.30 6.32
CA GLU A 145 -11.76 10.72 6.08
C GLU A 145 -12.21 11.53 7.29
N ASN A 146 -13.42 11.27 7.76
CA ASN A 146 -14.04 12.11 8.79
C ASN A 146 -13.54 11.78 10.20
N TYR A 147 -13.16 10.56 10.47
CA TYR A 147 -12.74 10.19 11.80
C TYR A 147 -11.23 10.03 11.95
N MET A 148 -10.62 9.17 11.17
CA MET A 148 -9.19 8.86 11.34
C MET A 148 -8.32 10.08 11.02
N VAL A 149 -8.52 10.68 9.85
CA VAL A 149 -7.68 11.79 9.37
C VAL A 149 -7.86 13.03 10.24
N ASN A 150 -9.11 13.36 10.58
CA ASN A 150 -9.39 14.53 11.43
C ASN A 150 -8.98 14.35 12.91
N LYS A 151 -8.62 13.14 13.32
CA LYS A 151 -8.04 12.86 14.64
C LYS A 151 -6.52 12.84 14.64
N MET A 152 -5.90 12.87 13.47
CA MET A 152 -4.44 12.96 13.40
C MET A 152 -3.96 14.30 13.93
N THR A 153 -2.96 14.24 14.79
CA THR A 153 -2.31 15.42 15.35
C THR A 153 -0.80 15.30 15.18
N PHE A 154 -0.11 16.42 15.29
CA PHE A 154 1.33 16.46 15.28
C PHE A 154 1.90 15.80 16.56
N LYS A 155 2.86 14.92 16.40
CA LYS A 155 3.63 14.29 17.47
C LYS A 155 5.09 14.70 17.42
N GLU A 156 5.69 14.70 16.24
CA GLU A 156 7.10 14.96 16.01
C GLU A 156 7.33 15.57 14.62
N PRO A 157 8.48 16.21 14.34
CA PRO A 157 8.73 16.82 13.04
C PRO A 157 8.65 15.83 11.89
N ALA A 158 7.95 16.19 10.82
CA ALA A 158 7.87 15.41 9.60
C ALA A 158 9.27 15.19 9.01
N GLY A 159 9.54 13.98 8.54
CA GLY A 159 10.83 13.55 8.00
C GLY A 159 11.88 13.18 9.06
N ALA A 160 11.61 13.37 10.36
CA ALA A 160 12.61 13.13 11.40
C ALA A 160 12.77 11.65 11.77
N TYR A 161 11.66 10.90 11.83
CA TYR A 161 11.66 9.52 12.28
C TYR A 161 10.76 8.66 11.42
N TRP A 162 11.23 7.46 11.09
CA TRP A 162 10.43 6.44 10.45
C TRP A 162 9.64 5.64 11.50
N GLU A 163 8.35 5.48 11.27
CA GLU A 163 7.52 4.56 12.04
C GLU A 163 6.45 4.00 11.09
N TYR A 164 6.28 2.67 11.04
CA TYR A 164 5.27 2.06 10.18
C TYR A 164 3.87 2.57 10.57
N ARG A 165 3.21 3.28 9.63
CA ARG A 165 1.91 3.91 9.83
C ARG A 165 1.01 3.68 8.61
N SER A 166 0.02 2.79 8.74
CA SER A 166 -1.01 2.62 7.70
C SER A 166 -1.81 3.90 7.48
N GLY A 167 -1.95 4.75 8.51
CA GLY A 167 -2.59 6.04 8.41
C GLY A 167 -1.95 6.98 7.38
N ASP A 168 -0.63 6.95 7.23
CA ASP A 168 0.07 7.75 6.22
C ASP A 168 -0.38 7.36 4.80
N THR A 169 -0.53 6.06 4.53
CA THR A 169 -1.04 5.57 3.24
C THR A 169 -2.50 5.89 3.03
N GLN A 170 -3.32 5.87 4.09
CA GLN A 170 -4.73 6.26 3.99
C GLN A 170 -4.86 7.74 3.60
N VAL A 171 -4.02 8.62 4.18
CA VAL A 171 -3.96 10.03 3.77
C VAL A 171 -3.53 10.18 2.31
N LEU A 172 -2.53 9.40 1.85
CA LEU A 172 -2.14 9.37 0.42
C LEU A 172 -3.30 8.94 -0.48
N GLY A 173 -4.16 8.03 -0.02
CA GLY A 173 -5.36 7.63 -0.75
C GLY A 173 -6.38 8.76 -0.94
N LEU A 174 -6.35 9.80 -0.10
CA LEU A 174 -7.18 11.00 -0.25
C LEU A 174 -6.54 12.03 -1.19
N VAL A 175 -5.25 11.92 -1.47
CA VAL A 175 -4.52 12.80 -2.39
C VAL A 175 -4.78 12.40 -3.85
N VAL A 176 -5.07 11.12 -4.13
CA VAL A 176 -5.33 10.55 -5.46
C VAL A 176 -6.77 10.15 -5.63
#